data_b163da16055fad595d12c349e0209a30
#
_entry.id   b163da16055fad595d12c349e0209a30
#
_cell.length_a   1.000
_cell.length_b   1.000
_cell.length_c   1.000
_cell.angle_alpha   90.00
_cell.angle_beta   90.00
_cell.angle_gamma   90.00
#
_symmetry.space_group_name_H-M   'P 1'
#
loop_
_entity.id
_entity.type
_entity.pdbx_description
1 polymer ?
#
loop_
_entity_poly.entity_id
_entity_poly.type
_entity_poly.pdbx_seq_one_letter_code
_entity_poly.pdbx_strand_id
1 'polypeptide(L)'
;TEIKEPLLADKLEQLKCENAGLAEAVVTILKYVDYYDTAEIEQVKDLLAMLDTQNVYERMKMRADRFLEKGCYYSAISNYDKIVNGERDINLSGLFYAKVYHNLGTAYARMFFFEKAAKYFEEAYKIGQHEKSRKCYLAACRMAEGEEQIQDMQAPEEEQVLQRELELLTDNARYSDE
;
A
#
# COMPACT_ATOMS: atom_id res chain seq x y z
N THR A 1 28.36 2.48 -11.41
CA THR A 1 28.18 3.07 -12.76
C THR A 1 28.69 4.50 -12.65
N GLU A 2 29.90 4.75 -13.16
CA GLU A 2 30.47 6.10 -13.22
C GLU A 2 29.72 6.92 -14.28
N ILE A 3 29.25 8.08 -13.87
CA ILE A 3 28.71 9.09 -14.81
C ILE A 3 29.91 9.61 -15.58
N LYS A 4 30.03 9.26 -16.87
CA LYS A 4 31.16 9.68 -17.74
C LYS A 4 31.07 11.15 -18.21
N GLU A 5 30.24 11.95 -17.58
CA GLU A 5 29.99 13.35 -17.93
C GLU A 5 30.50 14.26 -16.79
N PRO A 6 31.77 14.74 -16.86
CA PRO A 6 32.38 15.44 -15.74
C PRO A 6 31.63 16.72 -15.35
N LEU A 7 31.10 17.48 -16.30
CA LEU A 7 30.35 18.71 -16.03
C LEU A 7 29.06 18.49 -15.25
N LEU A 8 28.37 17.36 -15.49
CA LEU A 8 27.18 17.00 -14.73
C LEU A 8 27.56 16.53 -13.33
N ALA A 9 28.65 15.74 -13.22
CA ALA A 9 29.14 15.25 -11.93
C ALA A 9 29.53 16.44 -11.03
N ASP A 10 30.28 17.42 -11.53
CA ASP A 10 30.68 18.62 -10.79
C ASP A 10 29.47 19.42 -10.29
N LYS A 11 28.44 19.61 -11.14
CA LYS A 11 27.19 20.27 -10.75
C LYS A 11 26.42 19.51 -9.66
N LEU A 12 26.35 18.19 -9.74
CA LEU A 12 25.68 17.39 -8.74
C LEU A 12 26.43 17.35 -7.41
N GLU A 13 27.78 17.36 -7.44
CA GLU A 13 28.60 17.50 -6.23
C GLU A 13 28.44 18.88 -5.59
N GLN A 14 28.35 19.95 -6.39
CA GLN A 14 28.08 21.27 -5.87
C GLN A 14 26.70 21.32 -5.16
N LEU A 15 25.63 20.82 -5.80
CA LEU A 15 24.30 20.73 -5.21
C LEU A 15 24.29 19.92 -3.91
N LYS A 16 25.09 18.85 -3.84
CA LYS A 16 25.24 18.05 -2.62
C LYS A 16 25.94 18.84 -1.50
N CYS A 17 26.96 19.62 -1.82
CA CYS A 17 27.65 20.49 -0.86
C CYS A 17 26.74 21.61 -0.34
N GLU A 18 25.83 22.11 -1.18
CA GLU A 18 24.84 23.15 -0.85
C GLU A 18 23.63 22.57 -0.09
N ASN A 19 23.59 21.27 0.19
CA ASN A 19 22.43 20.56 0.75
C ASN A 19 21.14 20.77 -0.10
N ALA A 20 21.28 20.94 -1.40
CA ALA A 20 20.16 21.07 -2.31
C ALA A 20 19.26 19.83 -2.29
N GLY A 21 17.96 20.04 -2.41
CA GLY A 21 16.97 18.97 -2.38
C GLY A 21 17.06 18.04 -3.60
N LEU A 22 16.44 16.84 -3.47
CA LEU A 22 16.36 15.87 -4.57
C LEU A 22 15.75 16.49 -5.84
N ALA A 23 14.79 17.40 -5.68
CA ALA A 23 14.14 18.10 -6.80
C ALA A 23 15.14 18.89 -7.66
N GLU A 24 16.05 19.62 -7.03
CA GLU A 24 17.06 20.41 -7.75
C GLU A 24 18.07 19.53 -8.50
N ALA A 25 18.47 18.40 -7.88
CA ALA A 25 19.35 17.44 -8.52
C ALA A 25 18.67 16.82 -9.77
N VAL A 26 17.40 16.41 -9.66
CA VAL A 26 16.64 15.85 -10.79
C VAL A 26 16.45 16.88 -11.90
N VAL A 27 16.05 18.11 -11.56
CA VAL A 27 15.90 19.19 -12.55
C VAL A 27 17.22 19.50 -13.27
N THR A 28 18.34 19.47 -12.56
CA THR A 28 19.67 19.68 -13.14
C THR A 28 20.02 18.58 -14.15
N ILE A 29 19.72 17.32 -13.82
CA ILE A 29 19.92 16.17 -14.73
C ILE A 29 19.04 16.34 -15.98
N LEU A 30 17.75 16.64 -15.82
CA LEU A 30 16.82 16.78 -16.93
C LEU A 30 17.23 17.91 -17.89
N LYS A 31 17.65 19.06 -17.33
CA LYS A 31 18.18 20.18 -18.14
C LYS A 31 19.48 19.83 -18.86
N TYR A 32 20.32 19.01 -18.24
CA TYR A 32 21.59 18.61 -18.86
C TYR A 32 21.38 17.65 -20.05
N VAL A 33 20.38 16.75 -19.94
CA VAL A 33 20.08 15.78 -21.02
C VAL A 33 19.49 16.46 -22.26
N ASP A 34 18.90 17.68 -22.11
CA ASP A 34 18.32 18.49 -23.18
C ASP A 34 17.33 17.74 -24.10
N TYR A 35 16.60 16.78 -23.48
CA TYR A 35 15.58 15.98 -24.16
C TYR A 35 14.16 16.45 -23.86
N TYR A 36 13.97 17.04 -22.66
CA TYR A 36 12.69 17.49 -22.16
C TYR A 36 12.52 18.98 -22.36
N ASP A 37 11.30 19.41 -22.70
CA ASP A 37 11.00 20.83 -22.79
C ASP A 37 10.87 21.48 -21.41
N THR A 38 10.84 22.82 -21.39
CA THR A 38 10.79 23.59 -20.14
C THR A 38 9.50 23.34 -19.35
N ALA A 39 8.38 23.06 -20.03
CA ALA A 39 7.10 22.80 -19.40
C ALA A 39 7.09 21.41 -18.74
N GLU A 40 7.67 20.42 -19.38
CA GLU A 40 7.83 19.06 -18.82
C GLU A 40 8.72 19.07 -17.58
N ILE A 41 9.83 19.85 -17.62
CA ILE A 41 10.74 19.98 -16.46
C ILE A 41 10.04 20.67 -15.30
N GLU A 42 9.24 21.70 -15.54
CA GLU A 42 8.48 22.39 -14.48
C GLU A 42 7.41 21.47 -13.88
N GLN A 43 6.71 20.67 -14.69
CA GLN A 43 5.79 19.64 -14.17
C GLN A 43 6.49 18.63 -13.26
N VAL A 44 7.67 18.17 -13.62
CA VAL A 44 8.47 17.26 -12.78
C VAL A 44 8.88 17.93 -11.49
N LYS A 45 9.28 19.19 -11.53
CA LYS A 45 9.66 19.99 -10.35
C LYS A 45 8.48 20.16 -9.40
N ASP A 46 7.30 20.51 -9.91
CA ASP A 46 6.07 20.62 -9.11
C ASP A 46 5.69 19.28 -8.45
N LEU A 47 5.80 18.19 -9.19
CA LEU A 47 5.58 16.85 -8.69
C LEU A 47 6.55 16.47 -7.55
N LEU A 48 7.82 16.82 -7.69
CA LEU A 48 8.83 16.58 -6.66
C LEU A 48 8.59 17.44 -5.42
N ALA A 49 8.19 18.70 -5.60
CA ALA A 49 7.82 19.60 -4.50
C ALA A 49 6.60 19.06 -3.72
N MET A 50 5.59 18.54 -4.42
CA MET A 50 4.46 17.86 -3.78
C MET A 50 4.91 16.63 -3.00
N LEU A 51 5.85 15.84 -3.51
CA LEU A 51 6.38 14.68 -2.83
C LEU A 51 7.18 15.03 -1.56
N ASP A 52 7.90 16.14 -1.57
CA ASP A 52 8.65 16.62 -0.41
C ASP A 52 7.74 17.11 0.74
N THR A 53 6.54 17.60 0.41
CA THR A 53 5.54 18.01 1.42
C THR A 53 4.75 16.82 1.99
N GLN A 54 4.79 15.64 1.34
CA GLN A 54 4.07 14.47 1.81
C GLN A 54 4.75 13.82 3.02
N ASN A 55 3.93 13.38 3.95
CA ASN A 55 4.36 12.58 5.07
C ASN A 55 5.10 11.31 4.62
N VAL A 56 6.16 10.95 5.33
CA VAL A 56 6.99 9.75 5.03
C VAL A 56 6.13 8.48 4.93
N TYR A 57 5.16 8.32 5.82
CA TYR A 57 4.25 7.16 5.82
C TYR A 57 3.28 7.18 4.64
N GLU A 58 2.83 8.36 4.18
CA GLU A 58 2.00 8.46 2.97
C GLU A 58 2.79 8.03 1.72
N ARG A 59 4.05 8.44 1.60
CA ARG A 59 4.94 7.98 0.52
C ARG A 59 5.18 6.48 0.59
N MET A 60 5.43 5.94 1.78
CA MET A 60 5.60 4.49 1.98
C MET A 60 4.33 3.73 1.59
N LYS A 61 3.14 4.23 1.99
CA LYS A 61 1.86 3.64 1.62
C LYS A 61 1.65 3.66 0.11
N MET A 62 1.85 4.79 -0.56
CA MET A 62 1.73 4.87 -2.03
C MET A 62 2.64 3.87 -2.74
N ARG A 63 3.87 3.71 -2.25
CA ARG A 63 4.81 2.74 -2.80
C ARG A 63 4.33 1.30 -2.57
N ALA A 64 3.83 1.01 -1.38
CA ALA A 64 3.28 -0.30 -1.03
C ALA A 64 2.03 -0.63 -1.86
N ASP A 65 1.13 0.34 -2.05
CA ASP A 65 -0.07 0.19 -2.87
C ASP A 65 0.30 -0.20 -4.33
N ARG A 66 1.29 0.47 -4.91
CA ARG A 66 1.79 0.12 -6.26
C ARG A 66 2.39 -1.29 -6.34
N PHE A 67 3.10 -1.74 -5.30
CA PHE A 67 3.60 -3.11 -5.25
C PHE A 67 2.45 -4.11 -5.13
N LEU A 68 1.43 -3.80 -4.34
CA LEU A 68 0.24 -4.64 -4.18
C LEU A 68 -0.50 -4.79 -5.52
N GLU A 69 -0.74 -3.69 -6.23
CA GLU A 69 -1.37 -3.67 -7.56
C GLU A 69 -0.60 -4.51 -8.60
N LYS A 70 0.74 -4.47 -8.52
CA LYS A 70 1.61 -5.25 -9.41
C LYS A 70 1.78 -6.72 -9.00
N GLY A 71 1.15 -7.17 -7.92
CA GLY A 71 1.32 -8.52 -7.39
C GLY A 71 2.65 -8.77 -6.68
N CYS A 72 3.44 -7.73 -6.42
CA CYS A 72 4.71 -7.82 -5.70
C CYS A 72 4.47 -7.83 -4.19
N TYR A 73 3.78 -8.86 -3.68
CA TYR A 73 3.23 -8.90 -2.32
C TYR A 73 4.28 -8.77 -1.22
N TYR A 74 5.44 -9.42 -1.33
CA TYR A 74 6.53 -9.29 -0.35
C TYR A 74 7.02 -7.85 -0.21
N SER A 75 7.18 -7.14 -1.34
CA SER A 75 7.59 -5.74 -1.33
C SER A 75 6.50 -4.83 -0.76
N ALA A 76 5.23 -5.13 -1.04
CA ALA A 76 4.10 -4.42 -0.46
C ALA A 76 4.08 -4.59 1.07
N ILE A 77 4.13 -5.84 1.56
CA ILE A 77 4.17 -6.18 2.98
C ILE A 77 5.32 -5.47 3.68
N SER A 78 6.54 -5.56 3.15
CA SER A 78 7.71 -4.89 3.75
C SER A 78 7.56 -3.38 3.93
N ASN A 79 6.85 -2.71 3.01
CA ASN A 79 6.59 -1.27 3.13
C ASN A 79 5.43 -0.97 4.10
N TYR A 80 4.35 -1.76 4.09
CA TYR A 80 3.25 -1.61 5.06
C TYR A 80 3.71 -1.92 6.48
N ASP A 81 4.53 -2.96 6.68
CA ASP A 81 5.07 -3.32 8.00
C ASP A 81 5.88 -2.18 8.64
N LYS A 82 6.63 -1.41 7.86
CA LYS A 82 7.35 -0.23 8.35
C LYS A 82 6.40 0.85 8.87
N ILE A 83 5.19 0.95 8.31
CA ILE A 83 4.17 1.91 8.77
C ILE A 83 3.50 1.41 10.05
N VAL A 84 3.10 0.14 10.10
CA VAL A 84 2.34 -0.40 11.24
C VAL A 84 3.20 -0.65 12.46
N ASN A 85 4.50 -0.94 12.28
CA ASN A 85 5.47 -1.16 13.35
C ASN A 85 6.28 0.10 13.71
N GLY A 86 6.12 1.20 12.97
CA GLY A 86 6.74 2.49 13.26
C GLY A 86 5.99 3.26 14.36
N GLU A 87 6.56 4.38 14.78
CA GLU A 87 5.89 5.28 15.69
C GLU A 87 4.65 5.90 15.04
N ARG A 88 3.55 5.96 15.79
CA ARG A 88 2.30 6.48 15.27
C ARG A 88 2.40 7.99 15.07
N ASP A 89 2.27 8.46 13.83
CA ASP A 89 2.25 9.88 13.52
C ASP A 89 0.89 10.48 13.88
N ILE A 90 0.91 11.50 14.74
CA ILE A 90 -0.30 12.20 15.21
C ILE A 90 -1.01 12.99 14.11
N ASN A 91 -0.30 13.34 13.04
CA ASN A 91 -0.86 14.08 11.90
C ASN A 91 -1.62 13.16 10.92
N LEU A 92 -1.47 11.84 11.06
CA LEU A 92 -2.15 10.86 10.23
C LEU A 92 -3.43 10.36 10.91
N SER A 93 -4.52 10.37 10.16
CA SER A 93 -5.83 9.94 10.66
C SER A 93 -5.87 8.43 10.96
N GLY A 94 -6.76 8.02 11.86
CA GLY A 94 -7.04 6.60 12.08
C GLY A 94 -7.43 5.86 10.79
N LEU A 95 -8.16 6.52 9.89
CA LEU A 95 -8.53 5.97 8.59
C LEU A 95 -7.33 5.68 7.68
N PHE A 96 -6.26 6.45 7.79
CA PHE A 96 -5.02 6.14 7.08
C PHE A 96 -4.47 4.78 7.52
N TYR A 97 -4.36 4.56 8.83
CA TYR A 97 -3.87 3.28 9.38
C TYR A 97 -4.82 2.12 9.07
N ALA A 98 -6.14 2.35 9.17
CA ALA A 98 -7.12 1.33 8.78
C ALA A 98 -6.94 0.86 7.31
N LYS A 99 -6.69 1.80 6.39
CA LYS A 99 -6.38 1.46 4.99
C LYS A 99 -5.07 0.69 4.84
N VAL A 100 -4.04 1.04 5.61
CA VAL A 100 -2.75 0.32 5.62
C VAL A 100 -2.96 -1.11 6.09
N TYR A 101 -3.65 -1.32 7.22
CA TYR A 101 -3.97 -2.64 7.75
C TYR A 101 -4.82 -3.47 6.76
N HIS A 102 -5.83 -2.86 6.14
CA HIS A 102 -6.65 -3.53 5.14
C HIS A 102 -5.81 -4.02 3.94
N ASN A 103 -4.94 -3.17 3.40
CA ASN A 103 -4.10 -3.52 2.26
C ASN A 103 -3.03 -4.56 2.63
N LEU A 104 -2.49 -4.50 3.86
CA LEU A 104 -1.57 -5.50 4.39
C LEU A 104 -2.27 -6.86 4.52
N GLY A 105 -3.50 -6.90 5.06
CA GLY A 105 -4.34 -8.09 5.07
C GLY A 105 -4.59 -8.64 3.67
N THR A 106 -4.87 -7.76 2.70
CA THR A 106 -5.04 -8.14 1.29
C THR A 106 -3.78 -8.77 0.72
N ALA A 107 -2.59 -8.22 1.00
CA ALA A 107 -1.32 -8.78 0.54
C ALA A 107 -1.09 -10.19 1.10
N TYR A 108 -1.36 -10.41 2.39
CA TYR A 108 -1.25 -11.74 3.00
C TYR A 108 -2.30 -12.72 2.45
N ALA A 109 -3.54 -12.30 2.24
CA ALA A 109 -4.60 -13.12 1.65
C ALA A 109 -4.23 -13.58 0.22
N ARG A 110 -3.66 -12.68 -0.59
CA ARG A 110 -3.17 -13.01 -1.94
C ARG A 110 -2.01 -14.00 -1.95
N MET A 111 -1.33 -14.17 -0.83
CA MET A 111 -0.28 -15.16 -0.62
C MET A 111 -0.78 -16.40 0.12
N PHE A 112 -2.08 -16.54 0.32
CA PHE A 112 -2.73 -17.63 1.03
C PHE A 112 -2.36 -17.76 2.52
N PHE A 113 -1.84 -16.68 3.14
CA PHE A 113 -1.59 -16.62 4.58
C PHE A 113 -2.83 -16.09 5.31
N PHE A 114 -3.91 -16.87 5.30
CA PHE A 114 -5.22 -16.42 5.73
C PHE A 114 -5.31 -16.08 7.22
N GLU A 115 -4.64 -16.78 8.11
CA GLU A 115 -4.57 -16.43 9.55
C GLU A 115 -3.98 -15.02 9.78
N LYS A 116 -2.89 -14.71 9.05
CA LYS A 116 -2.29 -13.36 9.14
C LYS A 116 -3.21 -12.31 8.50
N ALA A 117 -3.82 -12.63 7.38
CA ALA A 117 -4.76 -11.76 6.71
C ALA A 117 -5.94 -11.40 7.63
N ALA A 118 -6.52 -12.39 8.32
CA ALA A 118 -7.60 -12.19 9.27
C ALA A 118 -7.21 -11.20 10.38
N LYS A 119 -6.04 -11.35 11.01
CA LYS A 119 -5.57 -10.42 12.04
C LYS A 119 -5.49 -8.97 11.54
N TYR A 120 -4.97 -8.76 10.34
CA TYR A 120 -4.84 -7.42 9.79
C TYR A 120 -6.18 -6.82 9.33
N PHE A 121 -7.10 -7.62 8.81
CA PHE A 121 -8.46 -7.16 8.50
C PHE A 121 -9.25 -6.82 9.76
N GLU A 122 -9.07 -7.58 10.85
CA GLU A 122 -9.66 -7.29 12.15
C GLU A 122 -9.18 -5.93 12.68
N GLU A 123 -7.86 -5.69 12.67
CA GLU A 123 -7.29 -4.39 13.08
C GLU A 123 -7.80 -3.25 12.20
N ALA A 124 -7.89 -3.47 10.89
CA ALA A 124 -8.47 -2.49 9.97
C ALA A 124 -9.93 -2.15 10.32
N TYR A 125 -10.72 -3.16 10.68
CA TYR A 125 -12.10 -2.97 11.10
C TYR A 125 -12.21 -2.28 12.46
N LYS A 126 -11.42 -2.67 13.45
CA LYS A 126 -11.39 -2.01 14.78
C LYS A 126 -11.14 -0.51 14.69
N ILE A 127 -10.24 -0.10 13.79
CA ILE A 127 -9.86 1.31 13.63
C ILE A 127 -10.85 2.07 12.74
N GLY A 128 -11.21 1.50 11.60
CA GLY A 128 -11.93 2.20 10.54
C GLY A 128 -13.42 1.92 10.47
N GLN A 129 -13.92 0.88 11.15
CA GLN A 129 -15.31 0.42 11.15
C GLN A 129 -15.90 0.22 9.74
N HIS A 130 -15.04 -0.11 8.75
CA HIS A 130 -15.47 -0.32 7.39
C HIS A 130 -15.98 -1.73 7.16
N GLU A 131 -17.20 -1.86 6.66
CA GLU A 131 -17.86 -3.13 6.37
C GLU A 131 -17.04 -4.03 5.43
N LYS A 132 -16.34 -3.43 4.47
CA LYS A 132 -15.43 -4.17 3.58
C LYS A 132 -14.33 -4.90 4.35
N SER A 133 -13.74 -4.27 5.37
CA SER A 133 -12.69 -4.92 6.19
C SER A 133 -13.28 -6.06 7.03
N ARG A 134 -14.51 -5.90 7.54
CA ARG A 134 -15.23 -6.95 8.26
C ARG A 134 -15.51 -8.16 7.37
N LYS A 135 -16.03 -7.94 6.16
CA LYS A 135 -16.26 -9.02 5.17
C LYS A 135 -14.96 -9.78 4.84
N CYS A 136 -13.87 -9.04 4.61
CA CYS A 136 -12.55 -9.65 4.34
C CYS A 136 -12.03 -10.44 5.55
N TYR A 137 -12.26 -9.95 6.78
CA TYR A 137 -11.91 -10.66 8.00
C TYR A 137 -12.61 -12.01 8.08
N LEU A 138 -13.96 -12.02 7.94
CA LEU A 138 -14.74 -13.25 7.98
C LEU A 138 -14.34 -14.25 6.89
N ALA A 139 -14.10 -13.75 5.67
CA ALA A 139 -13.64 -14.59 4.58
C ALA A 139 -12.26 -15.20 4.86
N ALA A 140 -11.33 -14.41 5.44
CA ALA A 140 -10.00 -14.89 5.79
C ALA A 140 -10.04 -15.95 6.92
N CYS A 141 -10.90 -15.77 7.94
CA CYS A 141 -11.11 -16.76 8.98
C CYS A 141 -11.61 -18.11 8.40
N ARG A 142 -12.62 -18.06 7.52
CA ARG A 142 -13.11 -19.25 6.83
C ARG A 142 -12.02 -20.00 6.06
N MET A 143 -11.21 -19.25 5.33
CA MET A 143 -10.13 -19.83 4.55
C MET A 143 -8.99 -20.39 5.44
N ALA A 144 -8.80 -19.84 6.64
CA ALA A 144 -7.82 -20.32 7.60
C ALA A 144 -8.23 -21.61 8.31
N GLU A 145 -9.51 -21.74 8.64
CA GLU A 145 -10.05 -22.85 9.46
C GLU A 145 -10.46 -24.06 8.63
N GLY A 146 -10.63 -23.90 7.31
CA GLY A 146 -11.26 -24.91 6.45
C GLY A 146 -12.78 -24.99 6.68
N GLU A 147 -13.50 -25.65 5.77
CA GLU A 147 -14.97 -25.66 5.77
C GLU A 147 -15.61 -26.39 6.98
N GLU A 148 -14.85 -27.14 7.79
CA GLU A 148 -15.42 -28.07 8.79
C GLU A 148 -15.75 -27.44 10.15
N GLN A 149 -15.26 -26.26 10.53
CA GLN A 149 -15.43 -25.72 11.90
C GLN A 149 -16.45 -24.59 12.06
N ILE A 150 -17.17 -24.20 11.02
CA ILE A 150 -18.05 -23.01 11.05
C ILE A 150 -19.46 -23.32 11.62
N GLN A 151 -19.80 -24.56 11.89
CA GLN A 151 -21.15 -24.93 12.32
C GLN A 151 -21.52 -24.56 13.77
N ASP A 152 -20.57 -24.12 14.61
CA ASP A 152 -20.81 -23.94 16.05
C ASP A 152 -20.86 -22.48 16.55
N MET A 153 -20.67 -21.48 15.72
CA MET A 153 -20.86 -20.11 16.13
C MET A 153 -22.25 -19.60 15.73
N GLN A 154 -23.14 -19.51 16.70
CA GLN A 154 -24.39 -18.73 16.58
C GLN A 154 -24.03 -17.25 16.35
N ALA A 155 -23.78 -16.92 15.09
CA ALA A 155 -23.53 -15.55 14.67
C ALA A 155 -24.83 -14.73 14.80
N PRO A 156 -24.78 -13.44 15.18
CA PRO A 156 -25.91 -12.51 15.10
C PRO A 156 -26.56 -12.57 13.70
N GLU A 157 -27.87 -12.29 13.61
CA GLU A 157 -28.61 -12.38 12.35
C GLU A 157 -27.90 -11.66 11.18
N GLU A 158 -27.26 -10.52 11.46
CA GLU A 158 -26.47 -9.77 10.48
C GLU A 158 -25.22 -10.52 9.98
N GLU A 159 -24.59 -11.34 10.82
CA GLU A 159 -23.47 -12.19 10.42
C GLU A 159 -23.91 -13.37 9.57
N GLN A 160 -25.09 -13.91 9.81
CA GLN A 160 -25.67 -14.99 8.99
C GLN A 160 -26.01 -14.49 7.56
N VAL A 161 -26.51 -13.26 7.41
CA VAL A 161 -26.75 -12.62 6.11
C VAL A 161 -25.42 -12.43 5.37
N LEU A 162 -24.41 -11.94 6.06
CA LEU A 162 -23.06 -11.74 5.48
C LEU A 162 -22.41 -13.06 5.06
N GLN A 163 -22.60 -14.10 5.84
CA GLN A 163 -22.14 -15.45 5.52
C GLN A 163 -22.80 -15.96 4.23
N ARG A 164 -24.12 -15.79 4.08
CA ARG A 164 -24.84 -16.15 2.85
C ARG A 164 -24.36 -15.37 1.63
N GLU A 165 -24.12 -14.07 1.76
CA GLU A 165 -23.59 -13.28 0.66
C GLU A 165 -22.20 -13.75 0.23
N LEU A 166 -21.33 -14.12 1.19
CA LEU A 166 -19.99 -14.66 0.91
C LEU A 166 -20.06 -16.06 0.24
N GLU A 167 -21.00 -16.91 0.63
CA GLU A 167 -21.24 -18.20 -0.02
C GLU A 167 -21.65 -18.01 -1.47
N LEU A 168 -22.61 -17.10 -1.74
CA LEU A 168 -23.05 -16.79 -3.10
C LEU A 168 -21.93 -16.21 -3.96
N LEU A 169 -21.03 -15.40 -3.38
CA LEU A 169 -19.89 -14.82 -4.11
C LEU A 169 -18.81 -15.88 -4.40
N THR A 170 -18.56 -16.81 -3.49
CA THR A 170 -17.61 -17.92 -3.71
C THR A 170 -18.14 -18.93 -4.71
N ASP A 171 -19.43 -19.26 -4.68
CA ASP A 171 -20.06 -20.14 -5.65
C ASP A 171 -20.08 -19.52 -7.04
N ASN A 172 -20.43 -18.24 -7.18
CA ASN A 172 -20.37 -17.55 -8.46
C ASN A 172 -18.93 -17.47 -9.03
N ALA A 173 -17.91 -17.36 -8.18
CA ALA A 173 -16.51 -17.38 -8.64
C ALA A 173 -16.09 -18.78 -9.13
N ARG A 174 -16.59 -19.87 -8.51
CA ARG A 174 -16.32 -21.26 -8.95
C ARG A 174 -16.97 -21.57 -10.31
N TYR A 175 -18.14 -21.00 -10.62
CA TYR A 175 -18.86 -21.25 -11.88
C TYR A 175 -18.47 -20.30 -13.03
N SER A 176 -17.64 -19.27 -12.77
CA SER A 176 -17.16 -18.37 -13.83
C SER A 176 -15.88 -18.85 -14.53
N ASP A 177 -15.25 -19.91 -14.03
CA ASP A 177 -14.04 -20.51 -14.60
C ASP A 177 -14.32 -21.79 -15.45
N GLU A 178 -15.59 -22.13 -15.75
CA GLU A 178 -16.02 -23.10 -16.76
C GLU A 178 -16.50 -22.39 -18.05
#